data_2897afb05284a697aac0940b2a8cec65
#
_entry.id   2897afb05284a697aac0940b2a8cec65
#
_cell.length_a   1.000
_cell.length_b   1.000
_cell.length_c   1.000
_cell.angle_alpha   90.00
_cell.angle_beta   90.00
_cell.angle_gamma   90.00
#
_symmetry.space_group_name_H-M   'P 1'
#
loop_
_entity.id
_entity.type
_entity.pdbx_description
1 polymer ?
#
loop_
_entity_poly.entity_id
_entity_poly.type
_entity_poly.pdbx_seq_one_letter_code
_entity_poly.pdbx_strand_id
1 'polypeptide(L)'
;DRNGNLYPDHPMRYMIFHMDINRGDRIDFMVSMSSSAQTLNEYASHYYGKEHPYAKMAMAQGDYNASLIRTVNGKMITLNFDTNTPHPRGTHRIQGTKGVYFRARGAGGPYIYLDGISPESHQWEEAAPYLEQYTPDLVKNYDPPPRRAVRGHGGGDTETPLRWHRLVEALRNNRMPDWDVYDSVTSSAVSPISEASVAGGSKPIEFPDFTRGKWKTARPIEIT
;
A
#
# COMPACT_ATOMS: atom_id res chain seq x y z
N ASP A 1 -12.13 3.41 -19.87
CA ASP A 1 -12.02 4.88 -19.92
C ASP A 1 -11.09 5.47 -18.86
N ARG A 2 -10.52 4.66 -17.95
CA ARG A 2 -9.62 5.10 -16.86
C ARG A 2 -8.20 4.61 -17.11
N ASN A 3 -7.19 5.42 -16.72
CA ASN A 3 -5.78 5.05 -16.83
C ASN A 3 -4.98 5.68 -15.68
N GLY A 4 -4.51 4.85 -14.76
CA GLY A 4 -3.77 5.29 -13.58
C GLY A 4 -3.54 4.16 -12.59
N ASN A 5 -3.21 4.51 -11.37
CA ASN A 5 -3.12 3.56 -10.25
C ASN A 5 -4.53 3.33 -9.67
N LEU A 6 -5.23 2.31 -10.15
CA LEU A 6 -6.65 2.10 -9.84
C LEU A 6 -6.88 1.25 -8.58
N TYR A 7 -5.83 0.79 -7.90
CA TYR A 7 -5.96 -0.05 -6.72
C TYR A 7 -4.95 0.33 -5.61
N PRO A 8 -4.93 1.61 -5.17
CA PRO A 8 -3.93 2.09 -4.22
C PRO A 8 -4.23 1.71 -2.76
N ASP A 9 -5.47 1.39 -2.39
CA ASP A 9 -5.91 1.29 -1.01
C ASP A 9 -5.12 0.25 -0.20
N HIS A 10 -4.82 -0.91 -0.78
CA HIS A 10 -4.08 -1.95 -0.09
C HIS A 10 -2.64 -1.54 0.25
N PRO A 11 -1.81 -1.04 -0.67
CA PRO A 11 -0.47 -0.60 -0.31
C PRO A 11 -0.47 0.70 0.50
N MET A 12 -1.34 1.67 0.20
CA MET A 12 -1.37 2.95 0.87
C MET A 12 -1.69 2.84 2.36
N ARG A 13 -2.49 1.87 2.79
CA ARG A 13 -2.76 1.66 4.21
C ARG A 13 -1.50 1.39 5.04
N TYR A 14 -0.50 0.74 4.46
CA TYR A 14 0.79 0.55 5.13
C TYR A 14 1.64 1.81 5.08
N MET A 15 1.67 2.48 3.92
CA MET A 15 2.48 3.67 3.72
C MET A 15 2.01 4.84 4.58
N ILE A 16 0.71 5.01 4.77
CA ILE A 16 0.16 6.05 5.63
C ILE A 16 0.72 5.95 7.06
N PHE A 17 0.78 4.75 7.62
CA PHE A 17 1.33 4.53 8.96
C PHE A 17 2.86 4.61 8.99
N HIS A 18 3.56 3.96 8.07
CA HIS A 18 5.03 3.96 8.07
C HIS A 18 5.65 5.32 7.77
N MET A 19 4.93 6.19 7.09
CA MET A 19 5.42 7.52 6.70
C MET A 19 4.81 8.65 7.53
N ASP A 20 4.00 8.33 8.55
CA ASP A 20 3.28 9.29 9.39
C ASP A 20 2.38 10.25 8.61
N ILE A 21 1.84 9.80 7.48
CA ILE A 21 0.95 10.60 6.66
C ILE A 21 -0.30 10.99 7.48
N ASN A 22 -0.67 12.26 7.39
CA ASN A 22 -1.71 12.93 8.20
C ASN A 22 -1.37 13.07 9.70
N ARG A 23 -0.17 12.62 10.14
CA ARG A 23 0.28 12.63 11.54
C ARG A 23 1.76 13.03 11.64
N GLY A 24 2.08 14.28 11.31
CA GLY A 24 3.44 14.81 11.25
C GLY A 24 4.00 14.97 9.84
N ASP A 25 3.37 14.33 8.85
CA ASP A 25 3.70 14.46 7.44
C ASP A 25 2.42 14.46 6.59
N ARG A 26 2.51 14.83 5.32
CA ARG A 26 1.44 14.70 4.33
C ARG A 26 2.02 14.50 2.94
N ILE A 27 1.21 13.99 2.04
CA ILE A 27 1.59 13.94 0.62
C ILE A 27 1.62 15.37 0.07
N ASP A 28 2.67 15.69 -0.67
CA ASP A 28 2.89 16.98 -1.32
C ASP A 28 2.40 16.96 -2.77
N PHE A 29 2.99 16.07 -3.56
CA PHE A 29 2.58 15.84 -4.95
C PHE A 29 2.86 14.40 -5.38
N MET A 30 2.32 14.02 -6.53
CA MET A 30 2.65 12.76 -7.18
C MET A 30 2.82 12.89 -8.68
N VAL A 31 3.59 11.96 -9.25
CA VAL A 31 3.75 11.73 -10.69
C VAL A 31 3.33 10.30 -10.98
N SER A 32 2.62 10.08 -12.06
CA SER A 32 2.20 8.76 -12.48
C SER A 32 2.40 8.55 -13.97
N MET A 33 2.84 7.36 -14.35
CA MET A 33 3.06 6.95 -15.73
C MET A 33 2.49 5.56 -15.96
N SER A 34 1.85 5.37 -17.09
CA SER A 34 1.34 4.06 -17.52
C SER A 34 2.02 3.59 -18.80
N SER A 35 2.19 2.28 -18.92
CA SER A 35 2.58 1.63 -20.18
C SER A 35 1.41 1.63 -21.18
N SER A 36 1.65 1.10 -22.38
CA SER A 36 0.58 0.76 -23.31
C SER A 36 -0.30 -0.37 -22.75
N ALA A 37 -1.52 -0.46 -23.27
CA ALA A 37 -2.47 -1.53 -22.97
C ALA A 37 -2.36 -2.63 -24.04
N GLN A 38 -2.07 -3.86 -23.66
CA GLN A 38 -1.97 -5.04 -24.54
C GLN A 38 -2.55 -6.30 -23.89
N THR A 39 -2.19 -6.56 -22.65
CA THR A 39 -2.48 -7.82 -21.96
C THR A 39 -3.97 -8.12 -21.83
N LEU A 40 -4.82 -7.12 -21.59
CA LEU A 40 -6.26 -7.32 -21.50
C LEU A 40 -6.88 -7.75 -22.82
N ASN A 41 -6.39 -7.22 -23.95
CA ASN A 41 -6.83 -7.62 -25.29
C ASN A 41 -6.36 -9.03 -25.62
N GLU A 42 -5.12 -9.39 -25.26
CA GLU A 42 -4.59 -10.75 -25.45
C GLU A 42 -5.37 -11.76 -24.59
N TYR A 43 -5.66 -11.42 -23.34
CA TYR A 43 -6.49 -12.23 -22.46
C TYR A 43 -7.89 -12.45 -23.07
N ALA A 44 -8.54 -11.39 -23.54
CA ALA A 44 -9.83 -11.49 -24.18
C ALA A 44 -9.79 -12.35 -25.46
N SER A 45 -8.73 -12.21 -26.28
CA SER A 45 -8.49 -13.02 -27.48
C SER A 45 -8.32 -14.50 -27.14
N HIS A 46 -7.62 -14.81 -26.07
CA HIS A 46 -7.38 -16.18 -25.62
C HIS A 46 -8.68 -16.87 -25.17
N TYR A 47 -9.50 -16.19 -24.34
CA TYR A 47 -10.68 -16.80 -23.73
C TYR A 47 -11.94 -16.72 -24.58
N TYR A 48 -12.07 -15.68 -25.40
CA TYR A 48 -13.30 -15.41 -26.16
C TYR A 48 -13.09 -15.45 -27.69
N GLY A 49 -11.84 -15.58 -28.15
CA GLY A 49 -11.47 -15.56 -29.57
C GLY A 49 -11.13 -14.15 -30.06
N LYS A 50 -10.28 -14.11 -31.11
CA LYS A 50 -9.73 -12.86 -31.68
C LYS A 50 -10.80 -11.91 -32.25
N GLU A 51 -11.95 -12.46 -32.64
CA GLU A 51 -13.06 -11.67 -33.22
C GLU A 51 -13.99 -11.08 -32.16
N HIS A 52 -13.82 -11.45 -30.91
CA HIS A 52 -14.64 -10.92 -29.81
C HIS A 52 -14.43 -9.41 -29.64
N PRO A 53 -15.50 -8.61 -29.36
CA PRO A 53 -15.38 -7.18 -29.21
C PRO A 53 -14.34 -6.73 -28.17
N TYR A 54 -14.21 -7.42 -27.06
CA TYR A 54 -13.21 -7.09 -26.03
C TYR A 54 -11.77 -7.34 -26.51
N ALA A 55 -11.53 -8.29 -27.41
CA ALA A 55 -10.22 -8.52 -28.00
C ALA A 55 -9.77 -7.36 -28.91
N LYS A 56 -10.74 -6.62 -29.46
CA LYS A 56 -10.52 -5.48 -30.37
C LYS A 56 -10.77 -4.12 -29.73
N MET A 57 -11.24 -4.09 -28.49
CA MET A 57 -11.56 -2.84 -27.78
C MET A 57 -10.27 -2.06 -27.46
N ALA A 58 -10.29 -0.76 -27.70
CA ALA A 58 -9.23 0.13 -27.21
C ALA A 58 -9.30 0.23 -25.68
N MET A 59 -8.35 -0.40 -25.00
CA MET A 59 -8.23 -0.33 -23.55
C MET A 59 -7.48 0.94 -23.17
N ALA A 60 -8.04 1.74 -22.25
CA ALA A 60 -7.41 2.94 -21.77
C ALA A 60 -6.36 2.65 -20.68
N GLN A 61 -6.63 1.66 -19.81
CA GLN A 61 -5.73 1.29 -18.73
C GLN A 61 -4.48 0.61 -19.28
N GLY A 62 -3.32 1.21 -19.04
CA GLY A 62 -2.04 0.57 -19.34
C GLY A 62 -1.82 -0.69 -18.51
N ASP A 63 -1.04 -1.62 -19.03
CA ASP A 63 -0.74 -2.90 -18.38
C ASP A 63 0.00 -2.73 -17.06
N TYR A 64 0.81 -1.68 -16.96
CA TYR A 64 1.59 -1.33 -15.79
C TYR A 64 1.50 0.17 -15.52
N ASN A 65 1.26 0.53 -14.28
CA ASN A 65 1.32 1.92 -13.80
C ASN A 65 2.31 2.04 -12.65
N ALA A 66 3.20 3.01 -12.75
CA ALA A 66 4.12 3.42 -11.70
C ALA A 66 3.77 4.83 -11.22
N SER A 67 3.58 4.98 -9.91
CA SER A 67 3.32 6.26 -9.28
C SER A 67 4.41 6.57 -8.26
N LEU A 68 5.02 7.77 -8.38
CA LEU A 68 5.97 8.31 -7.43
C LEU A 68 5.27 9.40 -6.62
N ILE A 69 5.27 9.25 -5.31
CA ILE A 69 4.62 10.16 -4.38
C ILE A 69 5.68 10.75 -3.46
N ARG A 70 5.69 12.07 -3.32
CA ARG A 70 6.57 12.79 -2.41
C ARG A 70 5.77 13.37 -1.26
N THR A 71 6.34 13.33 -0.05
CA THR A 71 5.78 14.02 1.12
C THR A 71 6.42 15.40 1.31
N VAL A 72 5.77 16.26 2.10
CA VAL A 72 6.30 17.60 2.42
C VAL A 72 7.60 17.53 3.20
N ASN A 73 7.83 16.46 3.97
CA ASN A 73 9.10 16.23 4.68
C ASN A 73 10.15 15.50 3.82
N GLY A 74 9.88 15.30 2.52
CA GLY A 74 10.83 14.74 1.55
C GLY A 74 10.92 13.22 1.52
N LYS A 75 10.05 12.50 2.22
CA LYS A 75 9.95 11.03 2.07
C LYS A 75 9.34 10.69 0.71
N MET A 76 9.65 9.49 0.19
CA MET A 76 9.14 9.02 -1.10
C MET A 76 8.42 7.68 -0.96
N ILE A 77 7.33 7.53 -1.71
CA ILE A 77 6.59 6.28 -1.86
C ILE A 77 6.54 5.95 -3.36
N THR A 78 6.85 4.71 -3.69
CA THR A 78 6.63 4.15 -5.03
C THR A 78 5.47 3.17 -4.97
N LEU A 79 4.44 3.41 -5.77
CA LEU A 79 3.30 2.50 -5.92
C LEU A 79 3.27 1.95 -7.33
N ASN A 80 3.24 0.64 -7.43
CA ASN A 80 3.10 -0.06 -8.69
C ASN A 80 1.72 -0.74 -8.74
N PHE A 81 1.07 -0.59 -9.86
CA PHE A 81 -0.18 -1.29 -10.18
C PHE A 81 -0.05 -1.93 -11.55
N ASP A 82 -0.33 -3.21 -11.63
CA ASP A 82 -0.27 -3.94 -12.89
C ASP A 82 -1.51 -4.81 -13.11
N THR A 83 -1.86 -5.01 -14.37
CA THR A 83 -2.94 -5.84 -14.85
C THR A 83 -2.42 -6.92 -15.80
N ASN A 84 -1.12 -7.17 -15.78
CA ASN A 84 -0.44 -8.16 -16.58
C ASN A 84 -0.83 -9.59 -16.23
N THR A 85 0.03 -10.52 -16.57
CA THR A 85 -0.17 -11.95 -16.30
C THR A 85 -0.36 -12.23 -14.80
N PRO A 86 -1.12 -13.27 -14.42
CA PRO A 86 -1.18 -13.76 -13.07
C PRO A 86 0.22 -14.12 -12.56
N HIS A 87 0.72 -13.36 -11.58
CA HIS A 87 2.03 -13.55 -10.98
C HIS A 87 1.96 -13.33 -9.46
N PRO A 88 2.97 -13.76 -8.67
CA PRO A 88 3.03 -13.43 -7.26
C PRO A 88 3.06 -11.92 -7.07
N ARG A 89 2.06 -11.39 -6.35
CA ARG A 89 1.87 -9.96 -6.08
C ARG A 89 2.33 -9.59 -4.69
N GLY A 90 2.50 -8.30 -4.46
CA GLY A 90 2.74 -7.77 -3.13
C GLY A 90 4.22 -7.77 -2.77
N THR A 91 4.97 -6.91 -3.45
CA THR A 91 6.32 -6.53 -3.03
C THR A 91 6.23 -5.36 -2.07
N HIS A 92 6.87 -5.50 -0.92
CA HIS A 92 6.95 -4.47 0.11
C HIS A 92 8.41 -4.18 0.39
N ARG A 93 8.82 -2.92 0.27
CA ARG A 93 10.14 -2.46 0.67
C ARG A 93 10.01 -1.18 1.46
N ILE A 94 10.63 -1.14 2.63
CA ILE A 94 10.73 0.05 3.48
C ILE A 94 12.21 0.30 3.68
N GLN A 95 12.66 1.50 3.36
CA GLN A 95 14.06 1.88 3.51
C GLN A 95 14.16 3.15 4.32
N GLY A 96 14.91 3.08 5.41
CA GLY A 96 15.28 4.20 6.27
C GLY A 96 16.77 4.53 6.18
N THR A 97 17.21 5.42 7.07
CA THR A 97 18.62 5.82 7.15
C THR A 97 19.53 4.77 7.80
N LYS A 98 18.95 3.80 8.51
CA LYS A 98 19.69 2.79 9.28
C LYS A 98 19.33 1.35 8.91
N GLY A 99 18.57 1.15 7.85
CA GLY A 99 18.22 -0.19 7.44
C GLY A 99 17.18 -0.25 6.34
N VAL A 100 16.94 -1.46 5.89
CA VAL A 100 15.95 -1.75 4.86
C VAL A 100 15.24 -3.06 5.20
N TYR A 101 13.93 -3.05 5.01
CA TYR A 101 13.07 -4.23 5.11
C TYR A 101 12.51 -4.56 3.74
N PHE A 102 12.46 -5.83 3.41
CA PHE A 102 11.94 -6.31 2.14
C PHE A 102 11.10 -7.58 2.32
N ARG A 103 9.95 -7.61 1.67
CA ARG A 103 9.10 -8.79 1.57
C ARG A 103 8.50 -8.87 0.18
N ALA A 104 8.56 -10.05 -0.43
CA ALA A 104 7.83 -10.36 -1.65
C ALA A 104 7.00 -11.63 -1.44
N ARG A 105 5.74 -11.61 -1.82
CA ARG A 105 4.85 -12.76 -1.66
C ARG A 105 5.32 -13.92 -2.55
N GLY A 106 5.53 -15.08 -1.94
CA GLY A 106 5.99 -16.28 -2.65
C GLY A 106 7.50 -16.37 -2.94
N ALA A 107 8.28 -15.38 -2.46
CA ALA A 107 9.74 -15.35 -2.68
C ALA A 107 10.56 -15.59 -1.40
N GLY A 108 9.95 -16.14 -0.36
CA GLY A 108 10.59 -16.27 0.96
C GLY A 108 10.57 -14.97 1.76
N GLY A 109 11.33 -14.92 2.85
CA GLY A 109 11.41 -13.79 3.76
C GLY A 109 10.21 -13.66 4.71
N PRO A 110 10.05 -12.54 5.40
CA PRO A 110 10.67 -11.23 5.11
C PRO A 110 12.17 -11.16 5.41
N TYR A 111 12.83 -10.25 4.70
CA TYR A 111 14.26 -10.00 4.82
C TYR A 111 14.52 -8.61 5.39
N ILE A 112 15.66 -8.46 6.04
CA ILE A 112 16.10 -7.20 6.63
C ILE A 112 17.59 -7.00 6.43
N TYR A 113 18.03 -5.74 6.47
CA TYR A 113 19.42 -5.34 6.70
C TYR A 113 19.41 -4.14 7.64
N LEU A 114 20.17 -4.19 8.70
CA LEU A 114 20.30 -3.11 9.69
C LEU A 114 21.75 -2.69 9.77
N ASP A 115 22.02 -1.41 9.50
CA ASP A 115 23.34 -0.84 9.54
C ASP A 115 23.94 -0.92 10.95
N GLY A 116 25.15 -1.49 11.06
CA GLY A 116 25.86 -1.71 12.32
C GLY A 116 25.30 -2.84 13.21
N ILE A 117 24.31 -3.61 12.73
CA ILE A 117 23.69 -4.73 13.46
C ILE A 117 23.76 -6.01 12.64
N SER A 118 23.39 -5.96 11.36
CA SER A 118 23.47 -7.12 10.45
C SER A 118 24.89 -7.62 10.34
N PRO A 119 25.14 -8.96 10.41
CA PRO A 119 26.48 -9.53 10.50
C PRO A 119 27.32 -9.31 9.25
N GLU A 120 26.68 -9.29 8.08
CA GLU A 120 27.34 -9.17 6.79
C GLU A 120 26.84 -7.97 6.01
N SER A 121 27.74 -7.13 5.52
CA SER A 121 27.38 -5.98 4.68
C SER A 121 26.91 -6.46 3.30
N HIS A 122 25.96 -5.73 2.71
CA HIS A 122 25.37 -6.01 1.38
C HIS A 122 24.65 -7.36 1.27
N GLN A 123 24.29 -8.01 2.37
CA GLN A 123 23.56 -9.26 2.39
C GLN A 123 22.21 -9.12 3.12
N TRP A 124 21.20 -9.81 2.59
CA TRP A 124 19.92 -9.94 3.26
C TRP A 124 20.01 -11.01 4.34
N GLU A 125 19.41 -10.74 5.48
CA GLU A 125 19.16 -11.75 6.51
C GLU A 125 17.67 -11.93 6.75
N GLU A 126 17.29 -13.06 7.35
CA GLU A 126 15.90 -13.33 7.73
C GLU A 126 15.47 -12.33 8.80
N ALA A 127 14.29 -11.71 8.61
CA ALA A 127 13.76 -10.75 9.57
C ALA A 127 13.08 -11.40 10.80
N ALA A 128 12.86 -12.72 10.79
CA ALA A 128 12.12 -13.39 11.84
C ALA A 128 12.62 -13.13 13.27
N PRO A 129 13.93 -13.16 13.58
CA PRO A 129 14.43 -12.86 14.93
C PRO A 129 14.09 -11.45 15.39
N TYR A 130 14.14 -10.48 14.48
CA TYR A 130 13.82 -9.09 14.78
C TYR A 130 12.32 -8.89 14.96
N LEU A 131 11.50 -9.56 14.15
CA LEU A 131 10.04 -9.47 14.28
C LEU A 131 9.58 -10.01 15.63
N GLU A 132 10.15 -11.06 16.13
CA GLU A 132 9.84 -11.60 17.46
C GLU A 132 10.14 -10.56 18.56
N GLN A 133 11.30 -9.89 18.48
CA GLN A 133 11.70 -8.87 19.41
C GLN A 133 10.81 -7.64 19.37
N TYR A 134 10.47 -7.17 18.17
CA TYR A 134 9.77 -5.89 17.94
C TYR A 134 8.27 -6.02 17.71
N THR A 135 7.69 -7.21 17.78
CA THR A 135 6.24 -7.37 17.70
C THR A 135 5.59 -6.69 18.93
N PRO A 136 4.64 -5.76 18.74
CA PRO A 136 3.97 -5.09 19.85
C PRO A 136 3.25 -6.07 20.76
N ASP A 137 3.20 -5.77 22.06
CA ASP A 137 2.54 -6.63 23.05
C ASP A 137 1.05 -6.85 22.75
N LEU A 138 0.40 -5.84 22.21
CA LEU A 138 -0.97 -5.97 21.69
C LEU A 138 -1.12 -7.14 20.71
N VAL A 139 -0.16 -7.37 19.82
CA VAL A 139 -0.20 -8.46 18.84
C VAL A 139 0.19 -9.78 19.49
N LYS A 140 1.19 -9.77 20.36
CA LYS A 140 1.65 -10.98 21.08
C LYS A 140 0.58 -11.55 21.99
N ASN A 141 -0.15 -10.68 22.67
CA ASN A 141 -1.15 -11.07 23.68
C ASN A 141 -2.57 -11.18 23.13
N TYR A 142 -2.77 -10.90 21.84
CA TYR A 142 -4.07 -11.01 21.22
C TYR A 142 -4.43 -12.48 20.94
N ASP A 143 -5.46 -12.97 21.63
CA ASP A 143 -6.05 -14.29 21.36
C ASP A 143 -7.21 -14.13 20.35
N PRO A 144 -7.00 -14.47 19.08
CA PRO A 144 -8.05 -14.32 18.09
C PRO A 144 -9.18 -15.32 18.34
N PRO A 145 -10.44 -14.92 18.14
CA PRO A 145 -11.56 -15.84 18.25
C PRO A 145 -11.41 -17.01 17.27
N PRO A 146 -11.98 -18.19 17.58
CA PRO A 146 -11.89 -19.37 16.73
C PRO A 146 -12.26 -19.06 15.29
N ARG A 147 -11.40 -19.44 14.36
CA ARG A 147 -11.61 -19.18 12.94
C ARG A 147 -12.85 -19.92 12.45
N ARG A 148 -13.89 -19.20 12.06
CA ARG A 148 -14.88 -19.74 11.14
C ARG A 148 -14.26 -19.78 9.76
N ALA A 149 -14.31 -20.95 9.10
CA ALA A 149 -13.91 -21.08 7.71
C ALA A 149 -14.84 -20.24 6.83
N VAL A 150 -14.49 -18.97 6.62
CA VAL A 150 -15.19 -18.09 5.69
C VAL A 150 -14.46 -18.20 4.35
N ARG A 151 -15.14 -18.72 3.33
CA ARG A 151 -14.64 -18.68 1.96
C ARG A 151 -14.67 -17.23 1.48
N GLY A 152 -13.51 -16.68 1.10
CA GLY A 152 -13.43 -15.34 0.53
C GLY A 152 -12.24 -14.52 1.04
N HIS A 153 -12.19 -13.26 0.64
CA HIS A 153 -11.20 -12.29 1.08
C HIS A 153 -11.27 -12.06 2.60
N GLY A 154 -10.16 -12.20 3.30
CA GLY A 154 -10.05 -11.98 4.74
C GLY A 154 -10.31 -13.20 5.63
N GLY A 155 -10.57 -14.38 5.06
CA GLY A 155 -10.83 -15.60 5.80
C GLY A 155 -9.57 -16.33 6.27
N GLY A 156 -8.63 -15.69 6.93
CA GLY A 156 -7.46 -16.46 7.38
C GLY A 156 -6.34 -15.69 8.05
N ASP A 157 -6.46 -14.38 8.18
CA ASP A 157 -5.46 -13.59 8.90
C ASP A 157 -5.93 -13.25 10.32
N THR A 158 -4.98 -13.07 11.22
CA THR A 158 -5.21 -12.57 12.57
C THR A 158 -5.40 -11.06 12.60
N GLU A 159 -5.08 -10.36 11.51
CA GLU A 159 -5.13 -8.90 11.43
C GLU A 159 -6.57 -8.36 11.42
N THR A 160 -7.49 -9.02 10.72
CA THR A 160 -8.87 -8.54 10.60
C THR A 160 -9.61 -8.51 11.94
N PRO A 161 -9.59 -9.58 12.78
CA PRO A 161 -10.17 -9.54 14.10
C PRO A 161 -9.53 -8.50 15.02
N LEU A 162 -8.21 -8.34 14.96
CA LEU A 162 -7.49 -7.34 15.76
C LEU A 162 -7.90 -5.91 15.40
N ARG A 163 -8.10 -5.61 14.11
CA ARG A 163 -8.59 -4.29 13.67
C ARG A 163 -9.99 -3.99 14.20
N TRP A 164 -10.89 -4.95 14.16
CA TRP A 164 -12.22 -4.80 14.73
C TRP A 164 -12.17 -4.60 16.23
N HIS A 165 -11.33 -5.33 16.94
CA HIS A 165 -11.10 -5.17 18.36
C HIS A 165 -10.64 -3.73 18.67
N ARG A 166 -9.62 -3.22 17.99
CA ARG A 166 -9.13 -1.85 18.17
C ARG A 166 -10.16 -0.79 17.85
N LEU A 167 -10.95 -0.99 16.79
CA LEU A 167 -12.05 -0.07 16.46
C LEU A 167 -13.08 -0.01 17.59
N VAL A 168 -13.53 -1.16 18.08
CA VAL A 168 -14.51 -1.24 19.19
C VAL A 168 -13.94 -0.59 20.46
N GLU A 169 -12.70 -0.86 20.79
CA GLU A 169 -11.98 -0.25 21.89
C GLU A 169 -11.91 1.29 21.78
N ALA A 170 -11.54 1.79 20.62
CA ALA A 170 -11.49 3.22 20.35
C ALA A 170 -12.87 3.88 20.57
N LEU A 171 -13.93 3.28 20.01
CA LEU A 171 -15.31 3.79 20.16
C LEU A 171 -15.79 3.73 21.61
N ARG A 172 -15.55 2.65 22.34
CA ARG A 172 -15.90 2.51 23.76
C ARG A 172 -15.24 3.55 24.66
N ASN A 173 -13.98 3.90 24.31
CA ASN A 173 -13.19 4.86 25.07
C ASN A 173 -13.26 6.28 24.50
N ASN A 174 -14.20 6.56 23.62
CA ASN A 174 -14.37 7.85 22.94
C ASN A 174 -13.05 8.40 22.34
N ARG A 175 -12.26 7.52 21.73
CA ARG A 175 -11.01 7.85 21.05
C ARG A 175 -11.19 7.74 19.54
N MET A 176 -10.36 8.47 18.79
CA MET A 176 -10.31 8.32 17.33
C MET A 176 -9.83 6.92 16.96
N PRO A 177 -10.43 6.29 15.97
CA PRO A 177 -9.91 5.04 15.39
C PRO A 177 -8.50 5.23 14.82
N ASP A 178 -7.74 4.14 14.75
CA ASP A 178 -6.39 4.14 14.15
C ASP A 178 -6.41 4.57 12.68
N TRP A 179 -7.47 4.19 11.97
CA TRP A 179 -7.75 4.59 10.60
C TRP A 179 -8.94 5.53 10.57
N ASP A 180 -8.71 6.78 10.20
CA ASP A 180 -9.74 7.81 10.17
C ASP A 180 -10.18 8.20 8.75
N VAL A 181 -11.06 9.18 8.66
CA VAL A 181 -11.58 9.68 7.38
C VAL A 181 -10.48 10.34 6.54
N TYR A 182 -9.49 10.96 7.16
CA TYR A 182 -8.39 11.60 6.44
C TYR A 182 -7.47 10.57 5.79
N ASP A 183 -7.25 9.44 6.46
CA ASP A 183 -6.50 8.32 5.89
C ASP A 183 -7.24 7.70 4.71
N SER A 184 -8.55 7.52 4.85
CA SER A 184 -9.39 6.97 3.80
C SER A 184 -9.40 7.85 2.55
N VAL A 185 -9.62 9.16 2.71
CA VAL A 185 -9.65 10.07 1.55
C VAL A 185 -8.27 10.23 0.93
N THR A 186 -7.18 10.27 1.74
CA THR A 186 -5.81 10.33 1.24
C THR A 186 -5.48 9.09 0.42
N SER A 187 -5.81 7.91 0.90
CA SER A 187 -5.61 6.65 0.17
C SER A 187 -6.38 6.63 -1.15
N SER A 188 -7.66 6.96 -1.11
CA SER A 188 -8.55 6.90 -2.29
C SER A 188 -8.22 7.98 -3.33
N ALA A 189 -7.71 9.14 -2.93
CA ALA A 189 -7.35 10.23 -3.83
C ALA A 189 -6.16 9.90 -4.75
N VAL A 190 -5.35 8.91 -4.40
CA VAL A 190 -4.26 8.44 -5.28
C VAL A 190 -4.77 8.05 -6.66
N SER A 191 -5.93 7.38 -6.76
CA SER A 191 -6.48 6.97 -8.05
C SER A 191 -6.77 8.18 -8.97
N PRO A 192 -7.65 9.12 -8.63
CA PRO A 192 -7.96 10.24 -9.53
C PRO A 192 -6.76 11.15 -9.78
N ILE A 193 -5.85 11.32 -8.82
CA ILE A 193 -4.65 12.14 -8.99
C ILE A 193 -3.66 11.45 -9.93
N SER A 194 -3.50 10.12 -9.84
CA SER A 194 -2.69 9.35 -10.78
C SER A 194 -3.22 9.45 -12.21
N GLU A 195 -4.55 9.35 -12.39
CA GLU A 195 -5.20 9.52 -13.69
C GLU A 195 -4.97 10.92 -14.27
N ALA A 196 -5.08 11.95 -13.44
CA ALA A 196 -4.80 13.32 -13.86
C ALA A 196 -3.32 13.51 -14.30
N SER A 197 -2.39 12.88 -13.59
CA SER A 197 -0.96 12.90 -13.96
C SER A 197 -0.73 12.20 -15.29
N VAL A 198 -1.25 10.98 -15.48
CA VAL A 198 -1.12 10.23 -16.74
C VAL A 198 -1.73 10.99 -17.90
N ALA A 199 -2.96 11.51 -17.76
CA ALA A 199 -3.65 12.29 -18.78
C ALA A 199 -2.91 13.60 -19.13
N GLY A 200 -2.20 14.17 -18.16
CA GLY A 200 -1.36 15.37 -18.33
C GLY A 200 0.04 15.09 -18.89
N GLY A 201 0.34 13.89 -19.36
CA GLY A 201 1.66 13.49 -19.86
C GLY A 201 2.67 13.26 -18.75
N SER A 202 2.24 12.65 -17.67
CA SER A 202 3.04 12.34 -16.46
C SER A 202 3.55 13.60 -15.74
N LYS A 203 2.75 14.64 -15.71
CA LYS A 203 3.07 15.87 -14.97
C LYS A 203 2.88 15.67 -13.46
N PRO A 204 3.67 16.35 -12.63
CA PRO A 204 3.41 16.44 -11.22
C PRO A 204 2.02 17.04 -10.94
N ILE A 205 1.27 16.40 -10.08
CA ILE A 205 -0.03 16.89 -9.60
C ILE A 205 0.07 17.10 -8.10
N GLU A 206 -0.28 18.29 -7.63
CA GLU A 206 -0.36 18.59 -6.20
C GLU A 206 -1.39 17.70 -5.51
N PHE A 207 -1.06 17.28 -4.29
CA PHE A 207 -1.95 16.45 -3.50
C PHE A 207 -2.68 17.32 -2.47
N PRO A 208 -4.01 17.30 -2.44
CA PRO A 208 -4.78 18.14 -1.53
C PRO A 208 -4.49 17.82 -0.05
N ASP A 209 -4.41 18.85 0.77
CA ASP A 209 -4.38 18.70 2.22
C ASP A 209 -5.80 18.52 2.76
N PHE A 210 -6.26 17.29 2.87
CA PHE A 210 -7.59 16.97 3.41
C PHE A 210 -7.71 17.28 4.89
N THR A 211 -6.59 17.32 5.63
CA THR A 211 -6.58 17.61 7.06
C THR A 211 -6.70 19.10 7.38
N ARG A 212 -6.57 19.97 6.37
CA ARG A 212 -6.56 21.43 6.52
C ARG A 212 -5.53 21.90 7.56
N GLY A 213 -4.32 21.35 7.49
CA GLY A 213 -3.21 21.69 8.38
C GLY A 213 -3.15 20.90 9.70
N LYS A 214 -4.16 20.10 10.05
CA LYS A 214 -4.16 19.31 11.31
C LYS A 214 -3.04 18.28 11.36
N TRP A 215 -2.55 17.81 10.22
CA TRP A 215 -1.41 16.89 10.15
C TRP A 215 -0.17 17.38 10.90
N LYS A 216 0.01 18.70 11.06
CA LYS A 216 1.16 19.31 11.76
C LYS A 216 1.17 19.04 13.26
N THR A 217 0.00 18.87 13.85
CA THR A 217 -0.18 18.70 15.31
C THR A 217 -0.69 17.31 15.68
N ALA A 218 -1.17 16.54 14.73
CA ALA A 218 -1.57 15.15 14.95
C ALA A 218 -0.33 14.29 15.26
N ARG A 219 -0.47 13.39 16.23
CA ARG A 219 0.62 12.49 16.64
C ARG A 219 0.53 11.16 15.89
N PRO A 220 1.66 10.49 15.64
CA PRO A 220 1.68 9.11 15.18
C PRO A 220 0.84 8.21 16.09
N ILE A 221 0.34 7.12 15.51
CA ILE A 221 -0.43 6.13 16.27
C ILE A 221 0.55 5.29 17.09
N GLU A 222 0.31 5.25 18.38
CA GLU A 222 1.04 4.37 19.29
C GLU A 222 0.38 3.00 19.29
N ILE A 223 1.15 1.99 18.88
CA ILE A 223 0.76 0.58 18.96
C ILE A 223 1.50 -0.01 20.15
N THR A 224 0.90 0.10 21.33
CA THR A 224 1.40 -0.49 22.57
C THR A 224 0.69 -1.78 22.89
#